data_dc2762070d2b355be4785471894a11cc
#
_entry.id   dc2762070d2b355be4785471894a11cc
#
_cell.length_a   1.000
_cell.length_b   1.000
_cell.length_c   1.000
_cell.angle_alpha   90.00
_cell.angle_beta   90.00
_cell.angle_gamma   90.00
#
_symmetry.space_group_name_H-M   'P 1'
#
loop_
_entity.id
_entity.type
_entity.pdbx_description
1 polymer ?
#
loop_
_entity_poly.entity_id
_entity_poly.type
_entity_poly.pdbx_seq_one_letter_code
_entity_poly.pdbx_strand_id
1 'polypeptide(L)'
;FGYACNETREYMPATLILSHVILKELAVIRREGQVMTYLRPDAKSQVTIEYDEQTHRPLRVHTIVVSTQHDDFIPTSKGVTEKMAEKRMQEKIREDVRTILIPRVKARLERAKDKLARLIGDDYILHVNPTGKFVIGGPHGDTGLTGRKIIVDSYGGRGAHGGGAFSGKD
;
A
#
# COMPACT_ATOMS: atom_id res chain seq x y z
N PHE A 1 15.06 8.11 17.88
CA PHE A 1 14.69 9.46 17.47
C PHE A 1 13.18 9.64 17.52
N GLY A 2 12.72 10.77 18.06
CA GLY A 2 11.32 11.18 17.99
C GLY A 2 11.09 12.12 16.80
N TYR A 3 9.91 12.01 16.16
CA TYR A 3 9.51 12.87 15.07
C TYR A 3 8.00 13.13 15.14
N ALA A 4 7.59 14.36 14.91
CA ALA A 4 6.20 14.73 14.79
C ALA A 4 6.03 15.83 13.74
N CYS A 5 4.92 15.81 13.03
CA CYS A 5 4.55 16.84 12.05
C CYS A 5 3.03 17.08 12.09
N ASN A 6 2.60 18.18 11.49
CA ASN A 6 1.17 18.54 11.44
C ASN A 6 0.48 18.13 10.11
N GLU A 7 1.09 17.18 9.41
CA GLU A 7 0.55 16.69 8.13
C GLU A 7 -0.73 15.87 8.31
N THR A 8 -0.88 15.18 9.44
CA THR A 8 -2.03 14.36 9.79
C THR A 8 -2.54 14.67 11.18
N ARG A 9 -3.72 14.16 11.54
CA ARG A 9 -4.31 14.28 12.89
C ARG A 9 -3.51 13.51 13.94
N GLU A 10 -2.84 12.46 13.52
CA GLU A 10 -2.00 11.60 14.34
C GLU A 10 -0.60 12.19 14.59
N TYR A 11 -0.32 13.38 14.04
CA TYR A 11 1.00 14.00 14.03
C TYR A 11 2.10 13.16 13.36
N MET A 12 1.67 12.26 12.49
CA MET A 12 2.52 11.35 11.72
C MET A 12 2.64 11.81 10.26
N PRO A 13 3.70 11.39 9.54
CA PRO A 13 3.87 11.71 8.13
C PRO A 13 2.71 11.25 7.24
N ALA A 14 2.30 12.11 6.32
CA ALA A 14 1.20 11.84 5.39
C ALA A 14 1.45 10.58 4.54
N THR A 15 2.70 10.34 4.13
CA THR A 15 3.10 9.14 3.38
C THR A 15 2.81 7.86 4.15
N LEU A 16 3.15 7.83 5.45
CA LEU A 16 2.92 6.69 6.33
C LEU A 16 1.43 6.45 6.55
N ILE A 17 0.68 7.49 6.90
CA ILE A 17 -0.76 7.35 7.17
C ILE A 17 -1.51 6.95 5.90
N LEU A 18 -1.21 7.51 4.74
CA LEU A 18 -1.85 7.09 3.48
C LEU A 18 -1.56 5.62 3.15
N SER A 19 -0.31 5.17 3.32
CA SER A 19 0.00 3.75 3.10
C SER A 19 -0.78 2.83 4.03
N HIS A 20 -0.95 3.21 5.30
CA HIS A 20 -1.77 2.47 6.26
C HIS A 20 -3.26 2.48 5.89
N VAL A 21 -3.80 3.62 5.43
CA VAL A 21 -5.22 3.71 5.02
C VAL A 21 -5.50 2.82 3.81
N ILE A 22 -4.59 2.78 2.84
CA ILE A 22 -4.68 1.88 1.68
C ILE A 22 -4.76 0.42 2.14
N LEU A 23 -3.88 -0.03 3.02
CA LEU A 23 -3.89 -1.42 3.51
C LEU A 23 -5.11 -1.74 4.39
N LYS A 24 -5.57 -0.79 5.21
CA LYS A 24 -6.80 -0.96 5.99
C LYS A 24 -8.02 -1.13 5.09
N GLU A 25 -8.13 -0.34 4.01
CA GLU A 25 -9.24 -0.45 3.07
C GLU A 25 -9.15 -1.74 2.24
N LEU A 26 -7.96 -2.14 1.81
CA LEU A 26 -7.73 -3.43 1.15
C LEU A 26 -8.18 -4.61 2.03
N ALA A 27 -7.88 -4.56 3.33
CA ALA A 27 -8.31 -5.57 4.29
C ALA A 27 -9.84 -5.57 4.51
N VAL A 28 -10.49 -4.41 4.42
CA VAL A 28 -11.97 -4.30 4.47
C VAL A 28 -12.57 -4.99 3.25
N ILE A 29 -12.11 -4.64 2.04
CA ILE A 29 -12.56 -5.26 0.77
C ILE A 29 -12.42 -6.78 0.84
N ARG A 30 -11.27 -7.28 1.29
CA ARG A 30 -11.03 -8.72 1.42
C ARG A 30 -12.01 -9.39 2.39
N ARG A 31 -12.34 -8.78 3.52
CA ARG A 31 -13.27 -9.33 4.51
C ARG A 31 -14.72 -9.29 4.03
N GLU A 32 -15.10 -8.27 3.27
CA GLU A 32 -16.42 -8.17 2.65
C GLU A 32 -16.65 -9.32 1.65
N GLY A 33 -15.62 -9.75 0.94
CA GLY A 33 -15.68 -10.90 0.00
C GLY A 33 -16.63 -10.72 -1.18
N GLN A 34 -16.98 -9.47 -1.51
CA GLN A 34 -17.93 -9.17 -2.59
C GLN A 34 -17.25 -8.76 -3.89
N VAL A 35 -16.19 -7.98 -3.77
CA VAL A 35 -15.35 -7.54 -4.90
C VAL A 35 -13.91 -7.93 -4.60
N MET A 36 -13.07 -8.06 -5.63
CA MET A 36 -11.67 -8.49 -5.49
C MET A 36 -11.56 -9.77 -4.62
N THR A 37 -12.41 -10.77 -4.87
CA THR A 37 -12.55 -11.99 -4.05
C THR A 37 -11.29 -12.86 -4.01
N TYR A 38 -10.37 -12.61 -4.92
CA TYR A 38 -9.06 -13.25 -5.00
C TYR A 38 -8.03 -12.73 -3.99
N LEU A 39 -8.33 -11.67 -3.24
CA LEU A 39 -7.40 -11.09 -2.26
C LEU A 39 -7.08 -12.05 -1.12
N ARG A 40 -5.80 -12.04 -0.70
CA ARG A 40 -5.30 -12.77 0.46
C ARG A 40 -4.60 -11.80 1.44
N PRO A 41 -4.33 -12.23 2.71
CA PRO A 41 -4.00 -11.29 3.79
C PRO A 41 -2.71 -10.51 3.62
N ASP A 42 -1.67 -11.08 2.99
CA ASP A 42 -0.36 -10.43 2.90
C ASP A 42 -0.40 -9.29 1.88
N ALA A 43 -0.05 -8.11 2.33
CA ALA A 43 -0.02 -6.93 1.47
C ALA A 43 0.97 -5.88 1.98
N LYS A 44 1.49 -5.10 1.04
CA LYS A 44 2.40 -3.98 1.30
C LYS A 44 1.93 -2.78 0.50
N SER A 45 2.15 -1.57 1.03
CA SER A 45 1.93 -0.34 0.28
C SER A 45 3.02 0.68 0.55
N GLN A 46 3.25 1.51 -0.43
CA GLN A 46 4.15 2.65 -0.34
C GLN A 46 3.51 3.83 -1.06
N VAL A 47 3.65 5.01 -0.49
CA VAL A 47 3.15 6.26 -1.07
C VAL A 47 4.30 7.25 -1.17
N THR A 48 4.47 7.84 -2.34
CA THR A 48 5.37 8.97 -2.57
C THR A 48 4.54 10.23 -2.72
N ILE A 49 4.89 11.26 -1.95
CA ILE A 49 4.22 12.57 -1.98
C ILE A 49 5.22 13.60 -2.48
N GLU A 50 4.75 14.47 -3.35
CA GLU A 50 5.45 15.68 -3.76
C GLU A 50 5.21 16.77 -2.71
N TYR A 51 6.30 17.43 -2.32
CA TYR A 51 6.28 18.51 -1.32
C TYR A 51 6.73 19.82 -1.94
N ASP A 52 6.16 20.90 -1.46
CA ASP A 52 6.64 22.24 -1.76
C ASP A 52 8.01 22.45 -1.13
N GLU A 53 8.97 22.93 -1.92
CA GLU A 53 10.36 23.05 -1.49
C GLU A 53 10.57 24.10 -0.39
N GLN A 54 9.80 25.17 -0.42
CA GLN A 54 9.95 26.30 0.52
C GLN A 54 9.15 26.09 1.80
N THR A 55 7.89 25.63 1.67
CA THR A 55 6.98 25.49 2.82
C THR A 55 6.99 24.08 3.42
N HIS A 56 7.61 23.12 2.76
CA HIS A 56 7.61 21.69 3.11
C HIS A 56 6.20 21.10 3.28
N ARG A 57 5.20 21.68 2.63
CA ARG A 57 3.81 21.17 2.67
C ARG A 57 3.58 20.11 1.60
N PRO A 58 2.82 19.04 1.93
CA PRO A 58 2.46 18.04 0.93
C PRO A 58 1.52 18.66 -0.12
N LEU A 59 1.88 18.48 -1.39
CA LEU A 59 1.14 19.01 -2.55
C LEU A 59 0.20 17.95 -3.13
N ARG A 60 0.75 16.79 -3.52
CA ARG A 60 -0.01 15.72 -4.14
C ARG A 60 0.67 14.35 -3.96
N VAL A 61 -0.10 13.31 -4.09
CA VAL A 61 0.42 11.95 -4.24
C VAL A 61 1.02 11.83 -5.65
N HIS A 62 2.32 11.51 -5.70
CA HIS A 62 3.04 11.28 -6.95
C HIS A 62 2.97 9.82 -7.38
N THR A 63 3.24 8.89 -6.45
CA THR A 63 3.28 7.46 -6.76
C THR A 63 2.62 6.64 -5.65
N ILE A 64 1.84 5.65 -6.05
CA ILE A 64 1.29 4.63 -5.17
C ILE A 64 1.81 3.27 -5.61
N VAL A 65 2.38 2.51 -4.67
CA VAL A 65 2.75 1.10 -4.88
C VAL A 65 1.89 0.25 -3.98
N VAL A 66 1.24 -0.77 -4.55
CA VAL A 66 0.48 -1.78 -3.81
C VAL A 66 0.97 -3.15 -4.22
N SER A 67 1.44 -3.95 -3.26
CA SER A 67 1.69 -5.38 -3.46
C SER A 67 0.71 -6.16 -2.61
N THR A 68 -0.07 -7.03 -3.21
CA THR A 68 -1.08 -7.83 -2.51
C THR A 68 -1.03 -9.28 -2.92
N GLN A 69 -1.08 -10.16 -1.93
CA GLN A 69 -1.24 -11.58 -2.13
C GLN A 69 -2.62 -11.85 -2.74
N HIS A 70 -2.68 -12.78 -3.67
CA HIS A 70 -3.89 -13.15 -4.38
C HIS A 70 -3.90 -14.65 -4.72
N ASP A 71 -5.07 -15.20 -4.97
CA ASP A 71 -5.20 -16.55 -5.50
C ASP A 71 -4.66 -16.63 -6.93
N ASP A 72 -4.36 -17.83 -7.36
CA ASP A 72 -4.14 -18.16 -8.77
C ASP A 72 -5.52 -18.34 -9.46
N PHE A 73 -6.21 -17.20 -9.71
CA PHE A 73 -7.64 -17.18 -10.08
C PHE A 73 -7.92 -17.25 -11.58
N ILE A 74 -6.89 -17.26 -12.42
CA ILE A 74 -7.01 -17.51 -13.87
C ILE A 74 -6.27 -18.80 -14.20
N PRO A 75 -6.98 -19.91 -14.37
CA PRO A 75 -6.35 -21.20 -14.66
C PRO A 75 -5.72 -21.24 -16.05
N THR A 76 -4.66 -22.02 -16.17
CA THR A 76 -4.12 -22.42 -17.47
C THR A 76 -5.08 -23.36 -18.19
N SER A 77 -5.18 -23.25 -19.51
CA SER A 77 -6.01 -24.11 -20.34
C SER A 77 -5.46 -24.21 -21.75
N LYS A 78 -6.09 -25.04 -22.60
CA LYS A 78 -5.70 -25.12 -24.01
C LYS A 78 -5.82 -23.73 -24.67
N GLY A 79 -4.66 -23.12 -25.00
CA GLY A 79 -4.57 -21.75 -25.56
C GLY A 79 -4.32 -20.64 -24.54
N VAL A 80 -4.26 -20.94 -23.22
CA VAL A 80 -3.88 -19.99 -22.18
C VAL A 80 -2.65 -20.51 -21.45
N THR A 81 -1.48 -20.00 -21.81
CA THR A 81 -0.21 -20.33 -21.16
C THR A 81 -0.16 -19.71 -19.75
N GLU A 82 0.73 -20.23 -18.89
CA GLU A 82 0.95 -19.68 -17.55
C GLU A 82 1.28 -18.16 -17.60
N LYS A 83 2.17 -17.76 -18.51
CA LYS A 83 2.53 -16.35 -18.70
C LYS A 83 1.34 -15.48 -19.12
N MET A 84 0.43 -16.02 -19.92
CA MET A 84 -0.80 -15.31 -20.31
C MET A 84 -1.77 -15.19 -19.14
N ALA A 85 -1.94 -16.25 -18.36
CA ALA A 85 -2.78 -16.25 -17.16
C ALA A 85 -2.25 -15.23 -16.14
N GLU A 86 -0.94 -15.25 -15.85
CA GLU A 86 -0.30 -14.29 -14.98
C GLU A 86 -0.52 -12.85 -15.45
N LYS A 87 -0.25 -12.55 -16.71
CA LYS A 87 -0.46 -11.20 -17.26
C LYS A 87 -1.91 -10.73 -17.08
N ARG A 88 -2.90 -11.58 -17.39
CA ARG A 88 -4.32 -11.26 -17.21
C ARG A 88 -4.67 -11.02 -15.72
N MET A 89 -4.14 -11.83 -14.81
CA MET A 89 -4.32 -11.62 -13.38
C MET A 89 -3.74 -10.26 -12.94
N GLN A 90 -2.53 -9.92 -13.35
CA GLN A 90 -1.88 -8.65 -13.02
C GLN A 90 -2.67 -7.45 -13.59
N GLU A 91 -3.13 -7.53 -14.81
CA GLU A 91 -3.99 -6.51 -15.43
C GLU A 91 -5.29 -6.33 -14.65
N LYS A 92 -5.95 -7.43 -14.28
CA LYS A 92 -7.19 -7.38 -13.47
C LYS A 92 -6.96 -6.77 -12.09
N ILE A 93 -5.92 -7.19 -11.37
CA ILE A 93 -5.59 -6.66 -10.05
C ILE A 93 -5.28 -5.16 -10.14
N ARG A 94 -4.50 -4.76 -11.14
CA ARG A 94 -4.16 -3.35 -11.36
C ARG A 94 -5.40 -2.49 -11.63
N GLU A 95 -6.31 -2.97 -12.46
CA GLU A 95 -7.56 -2.28 -12.77
C GLU A 95 -8.44 -2.17 -11.53
N ASP A 96 -8.61 -3.24 -10.75
CA ASP A 96 -9.40 -3.23 -9.53
C ASP A 96 -8.80 -2.32 -8.45
N VAL A 97 -7.48 -2.28 -8.31
CA VAL A 97 -6.83 -1.32 -7.42
C VAL A 97 -7.15 0.10 -7.84
N ARG A 98 -7.08 0.41 -9.14
CA ARG A 98 -7.37 1.74 -9.69
C ARG A 98 -8.83 2.14 -9.52
N THR A 99 -9.77 1.24 -9.84
CA THR A 99 -11.20 1.55 -9.95
C THR A 99 -12.00 1.26 -8.69
N ILE A 100 -11.49 0.40 -7.80
CA ILE A 100 -12.19 0.02 -6.57
C ILE A 100 -11.42 0.51 -5.34
N LEU A 101 -10.16 0.08 -5.16
CA LEU A 101 -9.42 0.35 -3.92
C LEU A 101 -9.17 1.85 -3.72
N ILE A 102 -8.54 2.53 -4.69
CA ILE A 102 -8.16 3.94 -4.52
C ILE A 102 -9.38 4.85 -4.38
N PRO A 103 -10.48 4.71 -5.16
CA PRO A 103 -11.70 5.46 -4.93
C PRO A 103 -12.31 5.23 -3.53
N ARG A 104 -12.29 4.00 -3.01
CA ARG A 104 -12.77 3.71 -1.66
C ARG A 104 -11.89 4.35 -0.58
N VAL A 105 -10.57 4.36 -0.77
CA VAL A 105 -9.61 5.07 0.11
C VAL A 105 -9.95 6.56 0.14
N LYS A 106 -10.12 7.20 -1.01
CA LYS A 106 -10.48 8.61 -1.13
C LYS A 106 -11.81 8.91 -0.44
N ALA A 107 -12.85 8.14 -0.75
CA ALA A 107 -14.17 8.27 -0.12
C ALA A 107 -14.14 8.07 1.41
N ARG A 108 -13.31 7.16 1.92
CA ARG A 108 -13.09 6.97 3.35
C ARG A 108 -12.49 8.21 4.02
N LEU A 109 -11.47 8.80 3.41
CA LEU A 109 -10.83 10.02 3.90
C LEU A 109 -11.78 11.22 3.83
N GLU A 110 -12.57 11.35 2.76
CA GLU A 110 -13.57 12.42 2.60
C GLU A 110 -14.66 12.32 3.69
N ARG A 111 -15.20 11.14 3.93
CA ARG A 111 -16.18 10.90 5.02
C ARG A 111 -15.61 11.26 6.39
N ALA A 112 -14.33 11.00 6.63
CA ALA A 112 -13.63 11.38 7.84
C ALA A 112 -13.26 12.88 7.89
N LYS A 113 -13.55 13.64 6.83
CA LYS A 113 -13.11 15.03 6.63
C LYS A 113 -11.60 15.17 6.83
N ASP A 114 -10.85 14.18 6.32
CA ASP A 114 -9.41 14.17 6.41
C ASP A 114 -8.79 14.94 5.25
N LYS A 115 -7.90 15.87 5.59
CA LYS A 115 -7.22 16.71 4.59
C LYS A 115 -6.35 15.91 3.59
N LEU A 116 -6.00 14.66 3.92
CA LEU A 116 -5.24 13.78 3.04
C LEU A 116 -6.02 13.40 1.77
N ALA A 117 -7.37 13.43 1.79
CA ALA A 117 -8.19 13.14 0.62
C ALA A 117 -7.82 14.00 -0.59
N ARG A 118 -7.51 15.29 -0.36
CA ARG A 118 -7.16 16.25 -1.41
C ARG A 118 -5.82 15.97 -2.10
N LEU A 119 -4.94 15.18 -1.46
CA LEU A 119 -3.65 14.82 -2.02
C LEU A 119 -3.76 13.74 -3.10
N ILE A 120 -4.88 12.98 -3.11
CA ILE A 120 -5.12 11.91 -4.07
C ILE A 120 -5.86 12.51 -5.28
N GLY A 121 -5.09 12.94 -6.26
CA GLY A 121 -5.59 13.39 -7.58
C GLY A 121 -5.83 12.19 -8.51
N ASP A 122 -5.87 12.46 -9.82
CA ASP A 122 -6.05 11.43 -10.86
C ASP A 122 -4.73 11.13 -11.62
N ASP A 123 -3.71 11.93 -11.39
CA ASP A 123 -2.44 11.96 -12.12
C ASP A 123 -1.27 11.22 -11.44
N TYR A 124 -1.57 10.35 -10.47
CA TYR A 124 -0.54 9.55 -9.79
C TYR A 124 -0.07 8.37 -10.64
N ILE A 125 1.18 7.98 -10.46
CA ILE A 125 1.75 6.74 -11.01
C ILE A 125 1.33 5.57 -10.13
N LEU A 126 0.73 4.53 -10.72
CA LEU A 126 0.29 3.34 -10.00
C LEU A 126 1.12 2.12 -10.37
N HIS A 127 1.78 1.52 -9.39
CA HIS A 127 2.44 0.23 -9.50
C HIS A 127 1.70 -0.81 -8.65
N VAL A 128 1.30 -1.92 -9.27
CA VAL A 128 0.63 -3.02 -8.58
C VAL A 128 1.39 -4.31 -8.86
N ASN A 129 1.76 -5.03 -7.79
CA ASN A 129 2.58 -6.25 -7.85
C ASN A 129 3.75 -6.11 -8.84
N PRO A 130 4.63 -5.11 -8.71
CA PRO A 130 5.63 -4.78 -9.73
C PRO A 130 6.65 -5.89 -9.98
N THR A 131 6.76 -6.84 -9.07
CA THR A 131 7.64 -8.03 -9.19
C THR A 131 6.96 -9.26 -9.78
N GLY A 132 5.67 -9.15 -10.15
CA GLY A 132 4.88 -10.23 -10.74
C GLY A 132 3.91 -10.89 -9.78
N LYS A 133 3.61 -12.16 -10.02
CA LYS A 133 2.65 -12.99 -9.29
C LYS A 133 2.98 -13.12 -7.81
N PHE A 134 2.00 -12.88 -6.94
CA PHE A 134 2.14 -12.95 -5.49
C PHE A 134 1.08 -13.88 -4.88
N VAL A 135 1.25 -15.17 -5.05
CA VAL A 135 0.32 -16.21 -4.56
C VAL A 135 0.77 -16.78 -3.20
N ILE A 136 2.07 -16.94 -2.99
CA ILE A 136 2.62 -17.40 -1.72
C ILE A 136 2.96 -16.20 -0.85
N GLY A 137 2.36 -16.11 0.32
CA GLY A 137 2.56 -15.01 1.27
C GLY A 137 2.50 -15.46 2.72
N GLY A 138 2.60 -14.48 3.64
CA GLY A 138 2.67 -14.74 5.06
C GLY A 138 3.93 -15.51 5.48
N PRO A 139 3.94 -16.20 6.64
CA PRO A 139 5.12 -16.90 7.15
C PRO A 139 5.66 -17.99 6.22
N HIS A 140 4.83 -18.54 5.35
CA HIS A 140 5.25 -19.53 4.36
C HIS A 140 6.10 -18.93 3.24
N GLY A 141 5.82 -17.68 2.85
CA GLY A 141 6.60 -16.95 1.86
C GLY A 141 7.81 -16.23 2.46
N ASP A 142 7.62 -15.63 3.64
CA ASP A 142 8.64 -14.90 4.38
C ASP A 142 8.31 -14.95 5.88
N THR A 143 9.10 -15.72 6.64
CA THR A 143 8.91 -15.87 8.09
C THR A 143 9.15 -14.56 8.85
N GLY A 144 9.85 -13.60 8.24
CA GLY A 144 10.24 -12.35 8.87
C GLY A 144 11.34 -12.50 9.91
N LEU A 145 11.94 -11.40 10.27
CA LEU A 145 12.92 -11.30 11.36
C LEU A 145 12.71 -9.98 12.09
N THR A 146 12.91 -10.00 13.41
CA THR A 146 12.90 -8.80 14.25
C THR A 146 13.87 -7.74 13.72
N GLY A 147 13.45 -6.48 13.66
CA GLY A 147 14.28 -5.37 13.21
C GLY A 147 14.51 -5.27 11.70
N ARG A 148 13.77 -6.03 10.88
CA ARG A 148 13.86 -5.95 9.41
C ARG A 148 12.83 -4.99 8.78
N LYS A 149 12.01 -4.31 9.58
CA LYS A 149 10.99 -3.34 9.17
C LYS A 149 11.01 -2.05 10.01
N ILE A 150 12.16 -1.70 10.56
CA ILE A 150 12.33 -0.60 11.52
C ILE A 150 11.86 0.77 10.98
N ILE A 151 11.95 1.01 9.70
CA ILE A 151 11.48 2.25 9.06
C ILE A 151 9.95 2.28 9.00
N VAL A 152 9.31 1.15 8.67
CA VAL A 152 7.84 1.00 8.70
C VAL A 152 7.32 1.10 10.14
N ASP A 153 8.04 0.53 11.10
CA ASP A 153 7.68 0.53 12.51
C ASP A 153 7.78 1.93 13.17
N SER A 154 8.47 2.87 12.52
CA SER A 154 8.67 4.23 13.02
C SER A 154 7.89 5.26 12.19
N TYR A 155 8.57 6.00 11.31
CA TYR A 155 8.00 7.16 10.60
C TYR A 155 8.00 7.03 9.09
N GLY A 156 8.18 5.82 8.54
CA GLY A 156 8.14 5.56 7.10
C GLY A 156 9.27 6.23 6.30
N GLY A 157 10.40 6.52 6.95
CA GLY A 157 11.56 7.18 6.34
C GLY A 157 11.53 8.71 6.35
N ARG A 158 10.48 9.33 6.89
CA ARG A 158 10.38 10.80 7.01
C ARG A 158 11.18 11.34 8.20
N GLY A 159 11.17 10.62 9.31
CA GLY A 159 11.99 10.92 10.49
C GLY A 159 13.33 10.18 10.46
N ALA A 160 14.34 10.72 11.13
CA ALA A 160 15.63 10.06 11.31
C ALA A 160 15.47 8.75 12.09
N HIS A 161 16.32 7.76 11.77
CA HIS A 161 16.36 6.49 12.46
C HIS A 161 17.82 6.08 12.74
N GLY A 162 18.08 5.57 13.94
CA GLY A 162 19.42 5.15 14.36
C GLY A 162 19.82 3.73 14.01
N GLY A 163 18.89 2.94 13.40
CA GLY A 163 19.14 1.56 12.98
C GLY A 163 18.81 0.51 14.03
N GLY A 164 18.41 0.88 15.26
CA GLY A 164 18.03 -0.06 16.32
C GLY A 164 16.60 -0.57 16.18
N ALA A 165 16.33 -1.82 16.57
CA ALA A 165 15.00 -2.39 16.63
C ALA A 165 14.29 -2.04 17.95
N PHE A 166 12.95 -1.94 17.95
CA PHE A 166 12.16 -1.68 19.16
C PHE A 166 12.27 -2.81 20.19
N SER A 167 12.51 -4.03 19.76
CA SER A 167 12.55 -5.22 20.63
C SER A 167 13.88 -5.42 21.36
N GLY A 168 14.65 -4.36 21.58
CA GLY A 168 15.86 -4.44 22.35
C GLY A 168 16.97 -5.21 21.65
N LYS A 169 17.60 -4.52 20.80
CA LYS A 169 18.99 -4.79 20.49
C LYS A 169 19.78 -3.93 21.46
N ASP A 170 20.30 -4.51 22.47
CA ASP A 170 21.25 -3.89 23.41
C ASP A 170 22.44 -3.20 22.73
#